data_d18c0ab2d83e45f5dd2d6d8846552083
#
_entry.id   d18c0ab2d83e45f5dd2d6d8846552083
#
_cell.length_a   1.000
_cell.length_b   1.000
_cell.length_c   1.000
_cell.angle_alpha   90.00
_cell.angle_beta   90.00
_cell.angle_gamma   90.00
#
_symmetry.space_group_name_H-M   'P 1'
#
loop_
_entity.id
_entity.type
_entity.pdbx_description
1 polymer ?
#
loop_
_entity_poly.entity_id
_entity_poly.type
_entity_poly.pdbx_seq_one_letter_code
_entity_poly.pdbx_strand_id
1 'polypeptide(L)'
;YKTALRMAHQIKIMMVETDFGQLMGEVMIDETYIGMLGKNMHGDRKKILLPKDANGNKKSNKIGVMGMMGKDGKIITKVLGVETHPDDTLKDIVIGNVHPDSVVVTDAYPPYKNLKKHFNKHVRVDHEKDEYVKDGFTTNNVENYWSTLKRMIKGTHIHVSKKHLSKYVAENTFRYLRRNQPEKMFEKILEKMKDNDY
;
A
#
# COMPACT_ATOMS: atom_id res chain seq x y z
N TYR A 1 16.71 13.27 -20.12
CA TYR A 1 16.39 12.46 -18.93
C TYR A 1 15.30 13.09 -18.03
N LYS A 2 15.43 14.37 -17.63
CA LYS A 2 14.46 15.03 -16.72
C LYS A 2 13.05 15.08 -17.30
N THR A 3 12.92 15.44 -18.58
CA THR A 3 11.61 15.51 -19.28
C THR A 3 10.95 14.13 -19.34
N ALA A 4 11.67 13.10 -19.77
CA ALA A 4 11.15 11.74 -19.81
C ALA A 4 10.70 11.22 -18.44
N LEU A 5 11.46 11.51 -17.38
CA LEU A 5 11.08 11.16 -16.02
C LEU A 5 9.80 11.89 -15.58
N ARG A 6 9.66 13.17 -15.93
CA ARG A 6 8.44 13.95 -15.67
C ARG A 6 7.23 13.33 -16.37
N MET A 7 7.35 13.01 -17.67
CA MET A 7 6.28 12.35 -18.43
C MET A 7 5.89 10.99 -17.81
N ALA A 8 6.87 10.16 -17.46
CA ALA A 8 6.62 8.90 -16.79
C ALA A 8 5.87 9.07 -15.44
N HIS A 9 6.20 10.12 -14.68
CA HIS A 9 5.49 10.43 -13.44
C HIS A 9 4.06 10.92 -13.69
N GLN A 10 3.79 11.66 -14.76
CA GLN A 10 2.43 12.08 -15.12
C GLN A 10 1.58 10.87 -15.51
N ILE A 11 2.11 9.96 -16.32
CA ILE A 11 1.43 8.70 -16.66
C ILE A 11 1.08 7.90 -15.38
N LYS A 12 2.00 7.82 -14.41
CA LYS A 12 1.73 7.13 -13.14
C LYS A 12 0.65 7.81 -12.29
N ILE A 13 0.52 9.15 -12.38
CA ILE A 13 -0.57 9.89 -11.71
C ILE A 13 -1.92 9.49 -12.31
N MET A 14 -2.01 9.36 -13.64
CA MET A 14 -3.23 8.91 -14.31
C MET A 14 -3.61 7.45 -13.97
N MET A 15 -2.67 6.65 -13.50
CA MET A 15 -2.91 5.29 -13.05
C MET A 15 -3.56 5.20 -11.64
N VAL A 16 -3.76 6.33 -10.96
CA VAL A 16 -4.46 6.34 -9.66
C VAL A 16 -5.90 5.88 -9.87
N GLU A 17 -6.34 4.94 -9.07
CA GLU A 17 -7.72 4.45 -9.07
C GLU A 17 -8.52 5.20 -8.01
N THR A 18 -9.63 5.84 -8.43
CA THR A 18 -10.48 6.68 -7.58
C THR A 18 -11.89 6.14 -7.40
N ASP A 19 -12.34 5.24 -8.26
CA ASP A 19 -13.76 4.91 -8.43
C ASP A 19 -14.22 3.61 -7.74
N PHE A 20 -13.55 3.19 -6.68
CA PHE A 20 -13.91 1.91 -6.06
C PHE A 20 -15.11 1.97 -5.11
N GLY A 21 -15.53 3.15 -4.66
CA GLY A 21 -16.42 3.22 -3.51
C GLY A 21 -15.79 2.53 -2.29
N GLN A 22 -16.62 2.10 -1.34
CA GLN A 22 -16.16 1.29 -0.21
C GLN A 22 -16.06 -0.19 -0.62
N LEU A 23 -15.03 -0.87 -0.13
CA LEU A 23 -14.92 -2.32 -0.27
C LEU A 23 -15.99 -3.01 0.58
N MET A 24 -16.61 -4.07 0.05
CA MET A 24 -17.66 -4.83 0.73
C MET A 24 -17.32 -6.32 0.83
N GLY A 25 -17.99 -7.00 1.76
CA GLY A 25 -17.82 -8.44 1.98
C GLY A 25 -16.59 -8.76 2.81
N GLU A 26 -15.78 -9.72 2.38
CA GLU A 26 -14.53 -10.08 3.06
C GLU A 26 -13.41 -9.16 2.56
N VAL A 27 -12.82 -8.39 3.49
CA VAL A 27 -11.76 -7.41 3.21
C VAL A 27 -10.53 -7.72 4.06
N MET A 28 -9.43 -8.05 3.39
CA MET A 28 -8.13 -8.28 4.00
C MET A 28 -7.35 -6.97 4.07
N ILE A 29 -6.76 -6.69 5.24
CA ILE A 29 -5.98 -5.47 5.49
C ILE A 29 -4.61 -5.86 6.01
N ASP A 30 -3.57 -5.27 5.43
CA ASP A 30 -2.18 -5.48 5.84
C ASP A 30 -1.34 -4.27 5.45
N GLU A 31 -0.17 -4.10 6.07
CA GLU A 31 0.81 -3.08 5.74
C GLU A 31 2.12 -3.68 5.25
N THR A 32 2.77 -2.92 4.41
CA THR A 32 4.16 -3.17 4.07
C THR A 32 5.00 -1.92 4.19
N TYR A 33 6.30 -2.10 4.37
CA TYR A 33 7.25 -1.01 4.51
C TYR A 33 8.22 -0.98 3.34
N ILE A 34 8.24 0.14 2.63
CA ILE A 34 9.10 0.39 1.48
C ILE A 34 10.19 1.40 1.85
N GLY A 35 11.44 1.06 1.58
CA GLY A 35 12.59 1.95 1.82
C GLY A 35 13.91 1.21 1.79
N MET A 36 15.00 1.95 1.75
CA MET A 36 16.35 1.37 1.79
C MET A 36 16.73 0.96 3.21
N LEU A 37 17.35 -0.22 3.31
CA LEU A 37 18.03 -0.61 4.55
C LEU A 37 19.23 0.32 4.76
N GLY A 38 19.30 0.94 5.93
CA GLY A 38 20.39 1.87 6.27
C GLY A 38 21.80 1.24 6.18
N LYS A 39 21.91 -0.10 6.31
CA LYS A 39 23.17 -0.83 6.13
C LYS A 39 23.72 -0.76 4.71
N ASN A 40 22.86 -0.56 3.70
CA ASN A 40 23.21 -0.52 2.28
C ASN A 40 23.42 0.92 1.76
N MET A 41 23.40 1.93 2.63
CA MET A 41 23.60 3.33 2.25
C MET A 41 25.05 3.75 2.44
N HIS A 42 25.59 4.57 1.48
CA HIS A 42 26.85 5.26 1.67
C HIS A 42 26.79 6.21 2.88
N GLY A 43 27.95 6.40 3.56
CA GLY A 43 28.04 7.13 4.83
C GLY A 43 27.37 8.51 4.82
N ASP A 44 27.61 9.32 3.79
CA ASP A 44 27.06 10.67 3.69
C ASP A 44 25.54 10.67 3.48
N ARG A 45 25.02 9.80 2.61
CA ARG A 45 23.57 9.60 2.45
C ARG A 45 22.93 9.07 3.71
N LYS A 46 23.64 8.24 4.47
CA LYS A 46 23.15 7.66 5.73
C LYS A 46 22.95 8.73 6.79
N LYS A 47 23.85 9.72 6.87
CA LYS A 47 23.73 10.88 7.78
C LYS A 47 22.50 11.74 7.46
N ILE A 48 22.23 11.96 6.18
CA ILE A 48 21.13 12.82 5.71
C ILE A 48 19.77 12.11 5.82
N LEU A 49 19.69 10.85 5.40
CA LEU A 49 18.42 10.12 5.27
C LEU A 49 18.02 9.34 6.52
N LEU A 50 18.95 9.11 7.45
CA LEU A 50 18.71 8.46 8.73
C LEU A 50 19.25 9.35 9.86
N PRO A 51 18.68 10.55 10.05
CA PRO A 51 19.07 11.39 11.18
C PRO A 51 18.81 10.63 12.48
N LYS A 52 19.62 10.89 13.48
CA LYS A 52 19.37 10.38 14.83
C LYS A 52 18.26 11.19 15.49
N ASP A 53 17.43 10.54 16.29
CA ASP A 53 16.50 11.22 17.20
C ASP A 53 17.26 11.84 18.40
N ALA A 54 16.53 12.51 19.28
CA ALA A 54 17.09 13.11 20.49
C ALA A 54 17.79 12.09 21.40
N ASN A 55 17.44 10.81 21.32
CA ASN A 55 18.00 9.71 22.09
C ASN A 55 19.17 8.99 21.36
N GLY A 56 19.60 9.52 20.21
CA GLY A 56 20.69 8.94 19.43
C GLY A 56 20.32 7.74 18.56
N ASN A 57 19.04 7.32 18.51
CA ASN A 57 18.56 6.21 17.69
C ASN A 57 18.41 6.67 16.23
N LYS A 58 18.73 5.78 15.28
CA LYS A 58 18.55 6.08 13.85
C LYS A 58 17.07 6.01 13.48
N LYS A 59 16.50 7.11 12.99
CA LYS A 59 15.15 7.13 12.43
C LYS A 59 15.04 6.19 11.23
N SER A 60 13.93 5.47 11.14
CA SER A 60 13.64 4.61 9.99
C SER A 60 13.42 5.44 8.72
N ASN A 61 13.97 4.99 7.60
CA ASN A 61 13.70 5.57 6.28
C ASN A 61 12.60 4.82 5.53
N LYS A 62 11.95 3.87 6.17
CA LYS A 62 10.86 3.12 5.57
C LYS A 62 9.57 3.92 5.61
N ILE A 63 8.77 3.79 4.56
CA ILE A 63 7.44 4.37 4.45
C ILE A 63 6.45 3.23 4.47
N GLY A 64 5.45 3.32 5.33
CA GLY A 64 4.34 2.39 5.36
C GLY A 64 3.44 2.55 4.13
N VAL A 65 2.97 1.44 3.62
CA VAL A 65 1.91 1.39 2.61
C VAL A 65 0.87 0.40 3.12
N MET A 66 -0.35 0.88 3.33
CA MET A 66 -1.50 0.06 3.70
C MET A 66 -2.21 -0.45 2.45
N GLY A 67 -2.63 -1.70 2.44
CA GLY A 67 -3.48 -2.31 1.43
C GLY A 67 -4.74 -2.87 2.06
N MET A 68 -5.87 -2.57 1.43
CA MET A 68 -7.17 -3.14 1.76
C MET A 68 -7.65 -3.88 0.52
N MET A 69 -7.80 -5.19 0.60
CA MET A 69 -8.14 -6.04 -0.54
C MET A 69 -9.42 -6.83 -0.28
N GLY A 70 -10.39 -6.64 -1.17
CA GLY A 70 -11.60 -7.46 -1.21
C GLY A 70 -11.33 -8.86 -1.74
N LYS A 71 -12.17 -9.81 -1.38
CA LYS A 71 -12.10 -11.20 -1.88
C LYS A 71 -12.25 -11.27 -3.41
N ASP A 72 -12.93 -10.29 -4.01
CA ASP A 72 -13.06 -10.12 -5.46
C ASP A 72 -11.77 -9.67 -6.16
N GLY A 73 -10.72 -9.40 -5.40
CA GLY A 73 -9.41 -8.97 -5.89
C GLY A 73 -9.28 -7.46 -6.13
N LYS A 74 -10.32 -6.67 -5.84
CA LYS A 74 -10.18 -5.21 -5.78
C LYS A 74 -9.26 -4.82 -4.63
N ILE A 75 -8.42 -3.84 -4.85
CA ILE A 75 -7.50 -3.35 -3.82
C ILE A 75 -7.46 -1.83 -3.78
N ILE A 76 -7.56 -1.29 -2.58
CA ILE A 76 -7.30 0.11 -2.27
C ILE A 76 -5.98 0.19 -1.52
N THR A 77 -5.09 1.08 -1.97
CA THR A 77 -3.79 1.28 -1.34
C THR A 77 -3.62 2.72 -0.87
N LYS A 78 -3.01 2.91 0.30
CA LYS A 78 -2.69 4.24 0.87
C LYS A 78 -1.24 4.26 1.31
N VAL A 79 -0.49 5.27 0.85
CA VAL A 79 0.86 5.53 1.33
C VAL A 79 0.74 6.30 2.64
N LEU A 80 1.26 5.72 3.68
CA LEU A 80 1.28 6.28 5.02
C LEU A 80 2.54 7.17 5.16
N GLY A 81 2.57 8.09 6.12
CA GLY A 81 3.74 8.95 6.35
C GLY A 81 4.99 8.19 6.83
N VAL A 82 6.03 8.94 7.21
CA VAL A 82 7.32 8.38 7.67
C VAL A 82 7.32 8.07 9.15
N GLU A 83 6.42 8.67 9.90
CA GLU A 83 6.36 8.56 11.35
C GLU A 83 5.34 7.51 11.77
N THR A 84 5.55 6.94 12.94
CA THR A 84 4.64 6.02 13.60
C THR A 84 3.23 6.58 13.48
N HIS A 85 2.35 5.83 12.78
CA HIS A 85 0.98 6.26 12.60
C HIS A 85 0.29 6.18 13.95
N PRO A 86 -0.36 7.26 14.41
CA PRO A 86 -1.31 7.15 15.49
C PRO A 86 -2.35 6.08 15.09
N ASP A 87 -2.69 5.22 16.04
CA ASP A 87 -3.67 4.14 15.85
C ASP A 87 -4.98 4.65 15.22
N ASP A 88 -5.37 5.88 15.56
CA ASP A 88 -6.56 6.54 15.02
C ASP A 88 -6.48 6.80 13.51
N THR A 89 -5.30 7.15 12.97
CA THR A 89 -5.15 7.40 11.53
C THR A 89 -5.37 6.14 10.69
N LEU A 90 -4.84 4.99 11.13
CA LEU A 90 -5.03 3.70 10.43
C LEU A 90 -6.51 3.29 10.47
N LYS A 91 -7.13 3.43 11.62
CA LYS A 91 -8.56 3.14 11.81
C LYS A 91 -9.42 3.99 10.89
N ASP A 92 -9.19 5.31 10.82
CA ASP A 92 -9.97 6.23 9.99
C ASP A 92 -9.82 5.93 8.50
N ILE A 93 -8.61 5.53 8.05
CA ILE A 93 -8.40 5.07 6.68
C ILE A 93 -9.25 3.83 6.38
N VAL A 94 -9.28 2.86 7.29
CA VAL A 94 -10.08 1.64 7.10
C VAL A 94 -11.57 1.96 7.07
N ILE A 95 -12.08 2.73 8.03
CA ILE A 95 -13.50 3.12 8.12
C ILE A 95 -13.94 3.88 6.87
N GLY A 96 -13.10 4.76 6.34
CA GLY A 96 -13.42 5.52 5.14
C GLY A 96 -13.47 4.71 3.84
N ASN A 97 -12.80 3.55 3.79
CA ASN A 97 -12.65 2.76 2.56
C ASN A 97 -13.32 1.37 2.60
N VAL A 98 -13.86 0.95 3.74
CA VAL A 98 -14.49 -0.37 3.92
C VAL A 98 -15.91 -0.18 4.47
N HIS A 99 -16.88 -0.87 3.87
CA HIS A 99 -18.27 -0.80 4.29
C HIS A 99 -18.47 -1.45 5.69
N PRO A 100 -19.28 -0.88 6.60
CA PRO A 100 -19.46 -1.40 7.96
C PRO A 100 -19.95 -2.85 8.05
N ASP A 101 -20.76 -3.30 7.08
CA ASP A 101 -21.26 -4.68 7.02
C ASP A 101 -20.22 -5.71 6.59
N SER A 102 -18.97 -5.29 6.34
CA SER A 102 -17.90 -6.17 5.92
C SER A 102 -17.33 -7.03 7.05
N VAL A 103 -16.74 -8.15 6.66
CA VAL A 103 -15.86 -8.95 7.50
C VAL A 103 -14.44 -8.47 7.26
N VAL A 104 -13.83 -7.83 8.24
CA VAL A 104 -12.46 -7.33 8.15
C VAL A 104 -11.50 -8.38 8.69
N VAL A 105 -10.46 -8.68 7.91
CA VAL A 105 -9.40 -9.62 8.26
C VAL A 105 -8.08 -8.86 8.35
N THR A 106 -7.42 -8.91 9.52
CA THR A 106 -6.11 -8.25 9.73
C THR A 106 -5.13 -9.22 10.39
N ASP A 107 -3.86 -8.85 10.40
CA ASP A 107 -2.91 -9.46 11.32
C ASP A 107 -3.21 -9.12 12.80
N ALA A 108 -2.38 -9.63 13.71
CA ALA A 108 -2.52 -9.39 15.15
C ALA A 108 -2.02 -8.01 15.61
N TYR A 109 -1.69 -7.09 14.67
CA TYR A 109 -1.13 -5.78 14.99
C TYR A 109 -2.02 -4.96 15.93
N PRO A 110 -1.48 -4.39 17.04
CA PRO A 110 -2.28 -3.75 18.09
C PRO A 110 -3.23 -2.63 17.63
N PRO A 111 -2.88 -1.74 16.67
CA PRO A 111 -3.74 -0.68 16.18
C PRO A 111 -5.08 -1.14 15.66
N TYR A 112 -5.18 -2.38 15.17
CA TYR A 112 -6.44 -2.93 14.65
C TYR A 112 -7.42 -3.44 15.72
N LYS A 113 -7.00 -3.48 16.99
CA LYS A 113 -7.84 -4.01 18.08
C LYS A 113 -9.22 -3.36 18.17
N ASN A 114 -9.33 -2.08 17.86
CA ASN A 114 -10.54 -1.29 17.96
C ASN A 114 -11.46 -1.39 16.73
N LEU A 115 -11.05 -2.01 15.62
CA LEU A 115 -11.86 -2.17 14.40
C LEU A 115 -13.12 -3.01 14.65
N LYS A 116 -13.08 -3.93 15.63
CA LYS A 116 -14.22 -4.76 16.02
C LYS A 116 -15.52 -3.97 16.30
N LYS A 117 -15.40 -2.69 16.70
CA LYS A 117 -16.55 -1.83 17.03
C LYS A 117 -17.21 -1.21 15.79
N HIS A 118 -16.56 -1.26 14.63
CA HIS A 118 -16.95 -0.52 13.43
C HIS A 118 -17.41 -1.43 12.28
N PHE A 119 -17.16 -2.73 12.38
CA PHE A 119 -17.48 -3.69 11.33
C PHE A 119 -18.27 -4.87 11.86
N ASN A 120 -19.04 -5.51 10.99
CA ASN A 120 -19.87 -6.67 11.31
C ASN A 120 -19.07 -7.79 11.98
N LYS A 121 -17.88 -8.09 11.43
CA LYS A 121 -16.94 -9.06 12.02
C LYS A 121 -15.51 -8.58 11.81
N HIS A 122 -14.65 -8.73 12.82
CA HIS A 122 -13.21 -8.54 12.72
C HIS A 122 -12.49 -9.83 13.10
N VAL A 123 -11.78 -10.40 12.18
CA VAL A 123 -10.96 -11.61 12.34
C VAL A 123 -9.49 -11.18 12.39
N ARG A 124 -8.77 -11.63 13.42
CA ARG A 124 -7.34 -11.37 13.56
C ARG A 124 -6.59 -12.68 13.37
N VAL A 125 -5.70 -12.72 12.37
CA VAL A 125 -4.82 -13.85 12.06
C VAL A 125 -3.49 -13.61 12.77
N ASP A 126 -3.03 -14.57 13.54
CA ASP A 126 -1.81 -14.45 14.35
C ASP A 126 -0.66 -15.25 13.72
N HIS A 127 0.13 -14.59 12.88
CA HIS A 127 1.28 -15.22 12.21
C HIS A 127 2.41 -15.61 13.17
N GLU A 128 2.48 -15.03 14.37
CA GLU A 128 3.49 -15.40 15.37
C GLU A 128 3.19 -16.78 15.98
N LYS A 129 1.95 -17.27 15.83
CA LYS A 129 1.52 -18.61 16.27
C LYS A 129 1.40 -19.60 15.13
N ASP A 130 2.06 -19.35 13.98
CA ASP A 130 1.94 -20.14 12.74
C ASP A 130 0.48 -20.30 12.26
N GLU A 131 -0.41 -19.36 12.66
CA GLU A 131 -1.81 -19.34 12.24
C GLU A 131 -1.92 -18.53 10.94
N TYR A 132 -1.85 -19.20 9.78
CA TYR A 132 -1.97 -18.56 8.46
C TYR A 132 -3.41 -18.47 7.97
N VAL A 133 -4.31 -19.26 8.56
CA VAL A 133 -5.75 -19.28 8.24
C VAL A 133 -6.52 -19.41 9.55
N LYS A 134 -7.47 -18.49 9.76
CA LYS A 134 -8.37 -18.52 10.91
C LYS A 134 -9.81 -18.49 10.44
N ASP A 135 -10.59 -19.48 10.83
CA ASP A 135 -12.00 -19.62 10.43
C ASP A 135 -12.20 -19.57 8.89
N GLY A 136 -11.20 -20.02 8.10
CA GLY A 136 -11.21 -19.94 6.64
C GLY A 136 -10.74 -18.60 6.06
N PHE A 137 -10.38 -17.62 6.90
CA PHE A 137 -9.88 -16.30 6.49
C PHE A 137 -8.36 -16.27 6.48
N THR A 138 -7.78 -15.51 5.52
CA THR A 138 -6.32 -15.40 5.33
C THR A 138 -5.96 -14.02 4.80
N THR A 139 -4.71 -13.57 5.02
CA THR A 139 -4.15 -12.34 4.46
C THR A 139 -3.30 -12.59 3.20
N ASN A 140 -3.19 -13.84 2.72
CA ASN A 140 -2.30 -14.23 1.63
C ASN A 140 -2.47 -13.41 0.34
N ASN A 141 -3.70 -12.98 0.03
CA ASN A 141 -3.94 -12.23 -1.22
C ASN A 141 -3.28 -10.84 -1.20
N VAL A 142 -3.36 -10.13 -0.07
CA VAL A 142 -2.70 -8.83 0.06
C VAL A 142 -1.18 -8.99 0.18
N GLU A 143 -0.69 -10.08 0.80
CA GLU A 143 0.74 -10.40 0.84
C GLU A 143 1.30 -10.68 -0.56
N ASN A 144 0.56 -11.37 -1.42
CA ASN A 144 0.90 -11.57 -2.82
C ASN A 144 1.01 -10.23 -3.58
N TYR A 145 0.10 -9.30 -3.32
CA TYR A 145 0.20 -7.95 -3.89
C TYR A 145 1.49 -7.24 -3.42
N TRP A 146 1.86 -7.35 -2.14
CA TRP A 146 3.13 -6.79 -1.66
C TRP A 146 4.35 -7.39 -2.34
N SER A 147 4.30 -8.66 -2.66
CA SER A 147 5.37 -9.34 -3.41
C SER A 147 5.54 -8.74 -4.80
N THR A 148 4.44 -8.41 -5.51
CA THR A 148 4.51 -7.74 -6.81
C THR A 148 5.08 -6.33 -6.71
N LEU A 149 4.61 -5.54 -5.73
CA LEU A 149 5.10 -4.17 -5.48
C LEU A 149 6.59 -4.15 -5.15
N LYS A 150 7.03 -5.01 -4.22
CA LYS A 150 8.44 -5.09 -3.82
C LYS A 150 9.33 -5.53 -4.98
N ARG A 151 8.86 -6.46 -5.81
CA ARG A 151 9.58 -6.94 -7.01
C ARG A 151 9.70 -5.85 -8.06
N MET A 152 8.64 -5.11 -8.34
CA MET A 152 8.66 -3.97 -9.25
C MET A 152 9.67 -2.90 -8.79
N ILE A 153 9.64 -2.51 -7.51
CA ILE A 153 10.56 -1.50 -6.97
C ILE A 153 12.01 -2.00 -7.02
N LYS A 154 12.29 -3.21 -6.57
CA LYS A 154 13.66 -3.74 -6.52
C LYS A 154 14.23 -4.08 -7.89
N GLY A 155 13.40 -4.63 -8.79
CA GLY A 155 13.84 -5.09 -10.10
C GLY A 155 13.92 -3.97 -11.13
N THR A 156 12.87 -3.13 -11.24
CA THR A 156 12.77 -2.13 -12.31
C THR A 156 13.28 -0.76 -11.89
N HIS A 157 12.98 -0.33 -10.66
CA HIS A 157 13.25 1.05 -10.22
C HIS A 157 14.45 1.17 -9.27
N ILE A 158 14.90 0.05 -8.70
CA ILE A 158 16.02 -0.08 -7.75
C ILE A 158 15.79 0.75 -6.48
N HIS A 159 15.46 2.03 -6.64
CA HIS A 159 15.17 2.96 -5.55
C HIS A 159 14.08 3.96 -5.94
N VAL A 160 13.11 4.14 -5.04
CA VAL A 160 12.04 5.11 -5.18
C VAL A 160 12.11 6.08 -4.01
N SER A 161 12.10 7.39 -4.31
CA SER A 161 12.09 8.41 -3.26
C SER A 161 10.74 8.47 -2.56
N LYS A 162 10.73 8.87 -1.30
CA LYS A 162 9.51 9.06 -0.49
C LYS A 162 8.47 9.92 -1.21
N LYS A 163 8.92 11.05 -1.80
CA LYS A 163 8.08 12.02 -2.53
C LYS A 163 7.29 11.38 -3.69
N HIS A 164 7.80 10.33 -4.28
CA HIS A 164 7.22 9.73 -5.48
C HIS A 164 6.65 8.33 -5.26
N LEU A 165 6.73 7.78 -4.05
CA LEU A 165 6.29 6.41 -3.75
C LEU A 165 4.82 6.18 -4.13
N SER A 166 3.94 7.13 -3.87
CA SER A 166 2.51 7.02 -4.21
C SER A 166 2.27 6.75 -5.69
N LYS A 167 3.07 7.35 -6.58
CA LYS A 167 2.98 7.14 -8.04
C LYS A 167 3.33 5.70 -8.44
N TYR A 168 4.32 5.12 -7.80
CA TYR A 168 4.73 3.74 -8.06
C TYR A 168 3.76 2.72 -7.44
N VAL A 169 3.20 3.05 -6.30
CA VAL A 169 2.11 2.25 -5.72
C VAL A 169 0.90 2.28 -6.64
N ALA A 170 0.51 3.45 -7.16
CA ALA A 170 -0.58 3.59 -8.13
C ALA A 170 -0.33 2.76 -9.41
N GLU A 171 0.89 2.81 -9.98
CA GLU A 171 1.25 1.97 -11.13
C GLU A 171 1.09 0.48 -10.81
N ASN A 172 1.60 0.02 -9.68
CA ASN A 172 1.48 -1.39 -9.30
C ASN A 172 0.01 -1.80 -9.11
N THR A 173 -0.78 -0.97 -8.44
CA THR A 173 -2.23 -1.19 -8.23
C THR A 173 -2.96 -1.28 -9.57
N PHE A 174 -2.73 -0.33 -10.47
CA PHE A 174 -3.33 -0.30 -11.79
C PHE A 174 -3.04 -1.58 -12.60
N ARG A 175 -1.76 -2.01 -12.62
CA ARG A 175 -1.34 -3.24 -13.29
C ARG A 175 -1.91 -4.49 -12.64
N TYR A 176 -1.94 -4.54 -11.31
CA TYR A 176 -2.47 -5.67 -10.56
C TYR A 176 -3.95 -5.89 -10.82
N LEU A 177 -4.74 -4.84 -10.83
CA LEU A 177 -6.18 -4.91 -11.10
C LEU A 177 -6.50 -5.38 -12.53
N ARG A 178 -5.60 -5.09 -13.49
CA ARG A 178 -5.79 -5.46 -14.91
C ARG A 178 -4.89 -6.60 -15.38
N ARG A 179 -4.30 -7.35 -14.44
CA ARG A 179 -3.38 -8.44 -14.77
C ARG A 179 -3.95 -9.52 -15.68
N ASN A 180 -5.26 -9.70 -15.66
CA ASN A 180 -5.98 -10.68 -16.50
C ASN A 180 -6.43 -10.09 -17.85
N GLN A 181 -6.27 -8.78 -18.07
CA GLN A 181 -6.66 -8.06 -19.28
C GLN A 181 -5.62 -6.97 -19.62
N PRO A 182 -4.36 -7.34 -19.84
CA PRO A 182 -3.28 -6.38 -20.04
C PRO A 182 -3.46 -5.52 -21.29
N GLU A 183 -4.14 -6.01 -22.31
CA GLU A 183 -4.48 -5.30 -23.53
C GLU A 183 -5.33 -4.05 -23.29
N LYS A 184 -6.15 -4.04 -22.26
CA LYS A 184 -7.00 -2.89 -21.90
C LYS A 184 -6.30 -1.79 -21.11
N MET A 185 -5.05 -2.03 -20.69
CA MET A 185 -4.34 -1.05 -19.85
C MET A 185 -4.08 0.27 -20.60
N PHE A 186 -3.72 0.17 -21.88
CA PHE A 186 -3.43 1.36 -22.71
C PHE A 186 -4.70 2.17 -22.97
N GLU A 187 -5.78 1.53 -23.39
CA GLU A 187 -7.09 2.18 -23.61
C GLU A 187 -7.56 2.90 -22.34
N LYS A 188 -7.43 2.25 -21.18
CA LYS A 188 -7.85 2.84 -19.90
C LYS A 188 -7.03 4.07 -19.51
N ILE A 189 -5.75 4.12 -19.85
CA ILE A 189 -4.93 5.33 -19.64
C ILE A 189 -5.39 6.44 -20.60
N LEU A 190 -5.67 6.12 -21.87
CA LEU A 190 -6.17 7.10 -22.84
C LEU A 190 -7.53 7.70 -22.43
N GLU A 191 -8.46 6.88 -21.89
CA GLU A 191 -9.72 7.38 -21.33
C GLU A 191 -9.46 8.42 -20.24
N LYS A 192 -8.63 8.08 -19.26
CA LYS A 192 -8.27 8.98 -18.16
C LYS A 192 -7.53 10.26 -18.62
N MET A 193 -6.88 10.23 -19.76
CA MET A 193 -6.27 11.44 -20.36
C MET A 193 -7.32 12.40 -20.93
N LYS A 194 -8.44 11.88 -21.44
CA LYS A 194 -9.52 12.72 -21.99
C LYS A 194 -10.36 13.36 -20.89
N ASP A 195 -10.52 12.68 -19.76
CA ASP A 195 -11.34 13.15 -18.64
C ASP A 195 -10.62 14.20 -17.77
N ASN A 196 -9.32 14.36 -17.93
CA ASN A 196 -8.54 15.39 -17.25
C ASN A 196 -8.12 16.45 -18.29
N ASP A 197 -8.79 17.58 -18.28
CA ASP A 197 -8.34 18.80 -18.97
C ASP A 197 -7.01 19.26 -18.35
N TYR A 198 -5.89 19.02 -19.06
CA TYR A 198 -4.56 19.47 -18.68
C TYR A 198 -4.23 20.81 -19.34
#